data_6c08a79904008bf5d4ec15aafc37849b
#
_entry.id   6c08a79904008bf5d4ec15aafc37849b
#
_cell.length_a   1.000
_cell.length_b   1.000
_cell.length_c   1.000
_cell.angle_alpha   90.00
_cell.angle_beta   90.00
_cell.angle_gamma   90.00
#
_symmetry.space_group_name_H-M   'P 1'
#
loop_
_entity.id
_entity.type
_entity.pdbx_description
1 polymer ?
#
loop_
_entity_poly.entity_id
_entity_poly.type
_entity_poly.pdbx_seq_one_letter_code
_entity_poly.pdbx_strand_id
1 'polypeptide(L)'
;MNKVFTVSIIGCGSRGCDAYGKLFHEQKERFQIVSLCELREERLSRFGREYEVPQENLFTDENLFFQKKRSDALVIATQDKDHVRMCLRAMELGYTVLLEKPITPDKREL
;
A
#
# COMPACT_ATOMS: atom_id res chain seq x y z
N MET A 1 -2.46 15.61 -21.75
CA MET A 1 -3.24 15.27 -20.57
C MET A 1 -2.45 14.31 -19.70
N ASN A 2 -2.25 14.66 -18.46
CA ASN A 2 -1.44 13.84 -17.58
C ASN A 2 -2.24 12.69 -17.01
N LYS A 3 -1.64 11.51 -17.07
CA LYS A 3 -2.27 10.34 -16.49
C LYS A 3 -1.97 10.31 -14.99
N VAL A 4 -3.00 10.06 -14.21
CA VAL A 4 -2.85 9.86 -12.78
C VAL A 4 -2.67 8.37 -12.51
N PHE A 5 -1.59 8.01 -11.85
CA PHE A 5 -1.36 6.62 -11.45
C PHE A 5 -2.11 6.34 -10.17
N THR A 6 -2.80 5.22 -10.14
CA THR A 6 -3.50 4.81 -8.94
C THR A 6 -2.60 3.91 -8.10
N VAL A 7 -2.70 4.06 -6.79
CA VAL A 7 -1.83 3.37 -5.84
C VAL A 7 -2.67 2.78 -4.72
N SER A 8 -2.31 1.57 -4.32
CA SER A 8 -2.87 0.94 -3.13
C SER A 8 -1.73 0.71 -2.14
N ILE A 9 -2.05 0.67 -0.85
CA ILE A 9 -1.03 0.45 0.18
C ILE A 9 -1.49 -0.68 1.10
N ILE A 10 -0.61 -1.66 1.31
CA ILE A 10 -0.82 -2.71 2.29
C ILE A 10 0.14 -2.49 3.45
N GLY A 11 -0.40 -2.50 4.67
CA GLY A 11 0.40 -2.28 5.85
C GLY A 11 0.48 -0.82 6.20
N CYS A 12 -0.60 -0.28 6.75
CA CYS A 12 -0.67 1.14 7.09
C CYS A 12 -0.05 1.43 8.45
N GLY A 13 1.16 0.95 8.64
CA GLY A 13 1.94 1.34 9.79
C GLY A 13 2.62 2.66 9.51
N SER A 14 3.56 3.03 10.38
CA SER A 14 4.20 4.33 10.25
C SER A 14 4.91 4.52 8.92
N ARG A 15 5.39 3.46 8.33
CA ARG A 15 6.11 3.59 7.06
C ARG A 15 5.20 3.51 5.85
N GLY A 16 4.15 2.69 5.94
CA GLY A 16 3.24 2.55 4.82
C GLY A 16 2.47 3.82 4.57
N CYS A 17 1.54 4.12 5.45
CA CYS A 17 0.66 5.26 5.24
C CYS A 17 1.29 6.58 5.65
N ASP A 18 2.14 6.59 6.69
CA ASP A 18 2.77 7.85 7.10
C ASP A 18 3.80 8.33 6.09
N ALA A 19 4.66 7.44 5.61
CA ALA A 19 5.70 7.84 4.68
C ALA A 19 5.20 7.85 3.25
N TYR A 20 4.77 6.71 2.76
CA TYR A 20 4.39 6.61 1.35
C TYR A 20 3.03 7.22 1.06
N GLY A 21 2.08 7.02 1.98
CA GLY A 21 0.76 7.63 1.79
C GLY A 21 0.83 9.12 1.74
N LYS A 22 1.59 9.72 2.64
CA LYS A 22 1.75 11.16 2.65
C LYS A 22 2.41 11.66 1.38
N LEU A 23 3.45 10.95 0.92
CA LEU A 23 4.15 11.34 -0.30
C LEU A 23 3.19 11.33 -1.49
N PHE A 24 2.44 10.26 -1.67
CA PHE A 24 1.51 10.16 -2.78
C PHE A 24 0.37 11.16 -2.66
N HIS A 25 -0.10 11.39 -1.45
CA HIS A 25 -1.20 12.33 -1.24
C HIS A 25 -0.76 13.77 -1.57
N GLU A 26 0.47 14.11 -1.23
CA GLU A 26 1.02 15.44 -1.55
C GLU A 26 1.23 15.62 -3.04
N GLN A 27 1.34 14.51 -3.77
CA GLN A 27 1.52 14.53 -5.21
C GLN A 27 0.29 14.04 -5.94
N LYS A 28 -0.88 14.43 -5.46
CA LYS A 28 -2.12 13.90 -6.00
C LYS A 28 -2.40 14.30 -7.44
N GLU A 29 -1.62 15.19 -7.99
CA GLU A 29 -1.69 15.47 -9.40
C GLU A 29 -1.18 14.32 -10.24
N ARG A 30 -0.29 13.50 -9.65
CA ARG A 30 0.33 12.37 -10.34
C ARG A 30 -0.13 11.03 -9.80
N PHE A 31 -0.47 10.98 -8.51
CA PHE A 31 -0.82 9.74 -7.83
C PHE A 31 -2.11 9.88 -7.06
N GLN A 32 -2.92 8.84 -7.11
CA GLN A 32 -4.14 8.81 -6.33
C GLN A 32 -4.16 7.52 -5.52
N ILE A 33 -4.29 7.64 -4.20
CA ILE A 33 -4.43 6.48 -3.33
C ILE A 33 -5.88 6.02 -3.41
N VAL A 34 -6.10 4.82 -3.93
CA VAL A 34 -7.46 4.34 -4.19
C VAL A 34 -7.91 3.23 -3.26
N SER A 35 -6.99 2.53 -2.61
CA SER A 35 -7.37 1.51 -1.64
C SER A 35 -6.28 1.30 -0.62
N LEU A 36 -6.69 0.80 0.55
CA LEU A 36 -5.78 0.54 1.66
C LEU A 36 -6.13 -0.81 2.26
N CYS A 37 -5.11 -1.53 2.72
CA CYS A 37 -5.29 -2.79 3.42
C CYS A 37 -4.46 -2.77 4.69
N GLU A 38 -5.12 -2.95 5.84
CA GLU A 38 -4.47 -2.88 7.13
C GLU A 38 -5.27 -3.69 8.14
N LEU A 39 -4.57 -4.51 8.93
CA LEU A 39 -5.24 -5.38 9.90
C LEU A 39 -5.93 -4.60 11.03
N ARG A 40 -5.40 -3.47 11.40
CA ARG A 40 -5.94 -2.68 12.50
C ARG A 40 -6.98 -1.70 11.97
N GLU A 41 -8.21 -1.89 12.38
CA GLU A 41 -9.32 -1.09 11.88
C GLU A 41 -9.16 0.39 12.18
N GLU A 42 -8.64 0.75 13.34
CA GLU A 42 -8.48 2.15 13.69
C GLU A 42 -7.47 2.85 12.80
N ARG A 43 -6.39 2.16 12.41
CA ARG A 43 -5.43 2.72 11.48
C ARG A 43 -6.02 2.84 10.09
N LEU A 44 -6.73 1.81 9.68
CA LEU A 44 -7.36 1.79 8.37
C LEU A 44 -8.35 2.93 8.22
N SER A 45 -9.20 3.13 9.24
CA SER A 45 -10.19 4.20 9.20
C SER A 45 -9.53 5.57 9.20
N ARG A 46 -8.51 5.73 10.03
CA ARG A 46 -7.80 7.00 10.11
C ARG A 46 -7.19 7.40 8.78
N PHE A 47 -6.43 6.50 8.17
CA PHE A 47 -5.77 6.81 6.92
C PHE A 47 -6.73 6.84 5.75
N GLY A 48 -7.82 6.07 5.82
CA GLY A 48 -8.86 6.17 4.82
C GLY A 48 -9.45 7.56 4.76
N ARG A 49 -9.69 8.17 5.92
CA ARG A 49 -10.20 9.54 5.98
C ARG A 49 -9.14 10.54 5.56
N GLU A 50 -7.90 10.34 6.02
CA GLU A 50 -6.82 11.28 5.73
C GLU A 50 -6.54 11.37 4.24
N TYR A 51 -6.58 10.22 3.55
CA TYR A 51 -6.27 10.16 2.13
C TYR A 51 -7.51 10.09 1.24
N GLU A 52 -8.67 10.29 1.85
CA GLU A 52 -9.94 10.36 1.10
C GLU A 52 -10.23 9.10 0.30
N VAL A 53 -9.96 7.95 0.91
CA VAL A 53 -10.23 6.66 0.28
C VAL A 53 -11.64 6.21 0.67
N PRO A 54 -12.51 5.87 -0.30
CA PRO A 54 -13.86 5.42 0.02
C PRO A 54 -13.85 4.17 0.90
N GLN A 55 -14.84 4.07 1.78
CA GLN A 55 -14.88 2.97 2.74
C GLN A 55 -14.93 1.61 2.07
N GLU A 56 -15.57 1.51 0.92
CA GLU A 56 -15.64 0.23 0.20
C GLU A 56 -14.28 -0.20 -0.33
N ASN A 57 -13.29 0.68 -0.30
CA ASN A 57 -11.93 0.36 -0.73
C ASN A 57 -10.96 0.22 0.44
N LEU A 58 -11.49 0.06 1.65
CA LEU A 58 -10.69 -0.18 2.84
C LEU A 58 -10.84 -1.65 3.23
N PHE A 59 -9.71 -2.33 3.41
CA PHE A 59 -9.71 -3.77 3.66
C PHE A 59 -8.92 -4.12 4.90
N THR A 60 -9.48 -4.98 5.75
CA THR A 60 -8.73 -5.56 6.86
C THR A 60 -8.22 -6.95 6.52
N ASP A 61 -8.73 -7.54 5.44
CA ASP A 61 -8.39 -8.89 5.05
C ASP A 61 -7.67 -8.87 3.70
N GLU A 62 -6.41 -9.30 3.70
CA GLU A 62 -5.63 -9.30 2.47
C GLU A 62 -6.23 -10.22 1.39
N ASN A 63 -6.92 -11.26 1.80
CA ASN A 63 -7.53 -12.16 0.82
C ASN A 63 -8.61 -11.46 0.02
N LEU A 64 -9.37 -10.59 0.66
CA LEU A 64 -10.36 -9.79 -0.04
C LEU A 64 -9.67 -8.75 -0.93
N PHE A 65 -8.61 -8.14 -0.41
CA PHE A 65 -7.87 -7.15 -1.17
C PHE A 65 -7.30 -7.74 -2.46
N PHE A 66 -6.74 -8.94 -2.37
CA PHE A 66 -6.08 -9.57 -3.50
C PHE A 66 -7.03 -10.34 -4.42
N GLN A 67 -8.33 -10.18 -4.27
CA GLN A 67 -9.26 -10.83 -5.18
C GLN A 67 -9.17 -10.30 -6.60
N LYS A 68 -8.69 -9.06 -6.73
CA LYS A 68 -8.51 -8.47 -8.05
C LYS A 68 -7.49 -7.33 -7.96
N LYS A 69 -7.00 -6.92 -9.11
CA LYS A 69 -6.13 -5.75 -9.20
C LYS A 69 -6.96 -4.50 -9.00
N ARG A 70 -6.55 -3.64 -8.09
CA ARG A 70 -7.34 -2.46 -7.71
C ARG A 70 -6.71 -1.14 -8.13
N SER A 71 -5.44 -1.17 -8.52
CA SER A 71 -4.70 0.03 -8.87
C SER A 71 -3.53 -0.32 -9.74
N ASP A 72 -2.87 0.68 -10.29
CA ASP A 72 -1.68 0.46 -11.11
C ASP A 72 -0.52 -0.07 -10.29
N ALA A 73 -0.32 0.51 -9.11
CA ALA A 73 0.80 0.15 -8.26
C ALA A 73 0.32 -0.25 -6.88
N LEU A 74 1.14 -1.05 -6.22
CA LEU A 74 0.87 -1.50 -4.86
C LEU A 74 2.12 -1.32 -4.02
N VAL A 75 1.99 -0.58 -2.92
CA VAL A 75 3.06 -0.45 -1.94
C VAL A 75 2.84 -1.52 -0.88
N ILE A 76 3.85 -2.35 -0.66
CA ILE A 76 3.80 -3.38 0.37
C ILE A 76 4.73 -2.97 1.50
N ALA A 77 4.14 -2.60 2.63
CA ALA A 77 4.88 -2.08 3.78
C ALA A 77 4.63 -2.92 5.03
N THR A 78 4.45 -4.21 4.84
CA THR A 78 4.25 -5.15 5.94
C THR A 78 5.60 -5.64 6.46
N GLN A 79 5.55 -6.51 7.46
CA GLN A 79 6.77 -7.07 8.00
C GLN A 79 7.39 -8.08 7.05
N ASP A 80 8.70 -8.30 7.23
CA ASP A 80 9.51 -9.08 6.30
C ASP A 80 8.91 -10.41 5.87
N LYS A 81 8.42 -11.15 6.83
CA LYS A 81 7.95 -12.50 6.53
C LYS A 81 6.77 -12.54 5.58
N ASP A 82 6.07 -11.43 5.47
CA ASP A 82 4.89 -11.35 4.61
C ASP A 82 5.20 -10.75 3.24
N HIS A 83 6.34 -10.11 3.10
CA HIS A 83 6.68 -9.40 1.88
C HIS A 83 6.71 -10.31 0.65
N VAL A 84 7.41 -11.44 0.76
CA VAL A 84 7.55 -12.32 -0.40
C VAL A 84 6.21 -12.86 -0.84
N ARG A 85 5.41 -13.33 0.11
CA ARG A 85 4.10 -13.89 -0.18
C ARG A 85 3.20 -12.85 -0.85
N MET A 86 3.16 -11.66 -0.31
CA MET A 86 2.31 -10.61 -0.86
C MET A 86 2.82 -10.11 -2.21
N CYS A 87 4.13 -10.04 -2.36
CA CYS A 87 4.73 -9.63 -3.61
C CYS A 87 4.34 -10.59 -4.74
N LEU A 88 4.41 -11.89 -4.47
CA LEU A 88 4.04 -12.89 -5.47
C LEU A 88 2.56 -12.76 -5.85
N ARG A 89 1.69 -12.58 -4.88
CA ARG A 89 0.28 -12.38 -5.16
C ARG A 89 0.03 -11.15 -6.02
N ALA A 90 0.73 -10.07 -5.67
CA ALA A 90 0.57 -8.81 -6.40
C ALA A 90 1.07 -8.95 -7.84
N MET A 91 2.20 -9.63 -8.03
CA MET A 91 2.74 -9.83 -9.36
C MET A 91 1.80 -10.67 -10.22
N GLU A 92 1.19 -11.67 -9.64
CA GLU A 92 0.23 -12.50 -10.36
C GLU A 92 -0.97 -11.69 -10.86
N LEU A 93 -1.33 -10.65 -10.13
CA LEU A 93 -2.44 -9.77 -10.51
C LEU A 93 -2.01 -8.66 -11.45
N GLY A 94 -0.71 -8.52 -11.69
CA GLY A 94 -0.25 -7.51 -12.62
C GLY A 94 0.03 -6.14 -12.03
N TYR A 95 0.16 -6.05 -10.72
CA TYR A 95 0.54 -4.78 -10.09
C TYR A 95 1.99 -4.42 -10.38
N THR A 96 2.27 -3.13 -10.46
CA THR A 96 3.63 -2.64 -10.29
C THR A 96 3.86 -2.59 -8.79
N VAL A 97 4.81 -3.36 -8.30
CA VAL A 97 5.00 -3.52 -6.86
C VAL A 97 6.13 -2.64 -6.36
N LEU A 98 5.85 -1.88 -5.30
CA LEU A 98 6.84 -1.08 -4.61
C LEU A 98 7.00 -1.67 -3.21
N LEU A 99 8.18 -2.18 -2.93
CA LEU A 99 8.45 -2.80 -1.64
C LEU A 99 9.11 -1.82 -0.70
N GLU A 100 8.55 -1.69 0.50
CA GLU A 100 9.22 -0.97 1.55
C GLU A 100 10.39 -1.81 1.99
N LYS A 101 11.56 -1.25 1.88
CA LYS A 101 12.74 -1.95 2.32
C LYS A 101 12.77 -1.95 3.84
N PRO A 102 12.79 -3.10 4.47
CA PRO A 102 12.87 -3.11 5.92
C PRO A 102 14.19 -2.50 6.36
N ILE A 103 14.14 -1.75 7.43
CA ILE A 103 15.36 -1.23 7.99
C ILE A 103 16.06 -2.39 8.66
N THR A 104 17.21 -2.76 8.13
CA THR A 104 17.98 -3.83 8.74
C THR A 104 19.07 -3.21 9.57
N PRO A 105 19.27 -3.71 10.80
CA PRO A 105 20.40 -3.25 11.59
C PRO A 105 21.72 -3.83 11.13
N ASP A 106 21.67 -4.78 10.25
CA ASP A 106 22.89 -5.46 9.80
C ASP A 106 23.42 -4.81 8.52
N LYS A 107 24.46 -4.02 8.69
CA LYS A 107 25.04 -3.28 7.59
C LYS A 107 25.71 -4.17 6.55
N ARG A 108 26.00 -5.38 6.90
CA ARG A 108 26.69 -6.28 5.99
C ARG A 108 25.80 -6.68 4.83
N GLU A 109 24.53 -6.48 4.98
CA GLU A 109 23.59 -6.77 3.89
C GLU A 109 23.60 -5.73 2.82
N LEU A 110 24.27 -4.66 3.07
CA LEU A 110 24.41 -3.55 2.11
C LEU A 110 25.66 -3.73 1.23
#